data_865976af3fc0d5ebd23c40bc4abc7b05
#
_entry.id   865976af3fc0d5ebd23c40bc4abc7b05
#
_cell.length_a   1.000
_cell.length_b   1.000
_cell.length_c   1.000
_cell.angle_alpha   90.00
_cell.angle_beta   90.00
_cell.angle_gamma   90.00
#
_symmetry.space_group_name_H-M   'P 1'
#
loop_
_entity.id
_entity.type
_entity.pdbx_description
1 polymer ?
#
loop_
_entity_poly.entity_id
_entity_poly.type
_entity_poly.pdbx_seq_one_letter_code
_entity_poly.pdbx_strand_id
1 'polypeptide(L)'
;MAEPVQTAALASLATLPVLVAHDMAASLVGVLCNLLVVWMVQPALQLGILLLVCSAVPFLAAITNLTALVLSLWLKGLLWLVRCCAALPFASICLPQRYTLFALAVLGALAVCFWHARRLRLYLPAAALCTVLAVGLGVWMQRDVVQINLVGASNNPCVVCVQNGQAVVFFRGGESNWSAVQNYLAGRSRQEPALVVDLRAKPTQMEFSAAEIVTVQELADFTTRPVLDGLTLDLYHNKSANLAVLGVGERHIAVGAGRLALAEPVRVDVLCAPGTLSDSVQPDAILYTAAAPRWLDDAAGCTLHYGEDTPGLTLRPGRSMIWEEAQTIAVQ
;
A
#
# COMPACT_ATOMS: atom_id res chain seq x y z
N MET A 1 -6.46 8.00 36.21
CA MET A 1 -5.67 7.60 35.04
C MET A 1 -6.29 6.44 34.23
N ALA A 2 -7.19 5.63 34.79
CA ALA A 2 -7.80 4.52 34.04
C ALA A 2 -8.84 4.95 32.98
N GLU A 3 -9.63 5.98 33.22
CA GLU A 3 -10.68 6.43 32.32
C GLU A 3 -10.20 6.90 30.91
N PRO A 4 -9.17 7.76 30.78
CA PRO A 4 -8.74 8.18 29.45
C PRO A 4 -8.12 7.05 28.62
N VAL A 5 -7.47 6.08 29.27
CA VAL A 5 -6.93 4.88 28.60
C VAL A 5 -8.05 3.99 28.09
N GLN A 6 -9.09 3.77 28.92
CA GLN A 6 -10.25 2.98 28.52
C GLN A 6 -11.00 3.64 27.36
N THR A 7 -11.19 4.95 27.41
CA THR A 7 -11.86 5.70 26.33
C THR A 7 -11.07 5.63 25.02
N ALA A 8 -9.75 5.82 25.07
CA ALA A 8 -8.89 5.72 23.88
C ALA A 8 -8.88 4.30 23.30
N ALA A 9 -8.83 3.26 24.16
CA ALA A 9 -8.87 1.87 23.72
C ALA A 9 -10.23 1.51 23.11
N LEU A 10 -11.34 1.93 23.72
CA LEU A 10 -12.69 1.72 23.19
C LEU A 10 -12.89 2.44 21.85
N ALA A 11 -12.42 3.68 21.72
CA ALA A 11 -12.49 4.41 20.47
C ALA A 11 -11.70 3.70 19.35
N SER A 12 -10.47 3.25 19.64
CA SER A 12 -9.66 2.50 18.69
C SER A 12 -10.29 1.16 18.28
N LEU A 13 -10.90 0.44 19.22
CA LEU A 13 -11.63 -0.80 18.94
C LEU A 13 -12.89 -0.55 18.11
N ALA A 14 -13.61 0.53 18.37
CA ALA A 14 -14.83 0.88 17.62
C ALA A 14 -14.53 1.31 16.18
N THR A 15 -13.40 1.98 15.94
CA THR A 15 -12.97 2.41 14.60
C THR A 15 -12.29 1.30 13.78
N LEU A 16 -11.77 0.25 14.42
CA LEU A 16 -11.03 -0.82 13.77
C LEU A 16 -11.81 -1.53 12.66
N PRO A 17 -13.10 -1.89 12.81
CA PRO A 17 -13.87 -2.50 11.72
C PRO A 17 -13.99 -1.59 10.50
N VAL A 18 -14.12 -0.27 10.71
CA VAL A 18 -14.22 0.71 9.62
C VAL A 18 -12.89 0.83 8.88
N LEU A 19 -11.77 0.92 9.62
CA LEU A 19 -10.43 0.96 9.01
C LEU A 19 -10.15 -0.29 8.17
N VAL A 20 -10.52 -1.46 8.70
CA VAL A 20 -10.36 -2.73 7.98
C VAL A 20 -11.26 -2.79 6.74
N ALA A 21 -12.50 -2.29 6.83
CA ALA A 21 -13.43 -2.26 5.69
C ALA A 21 -12.97 -1.38 4.54
N HIS A 22 -12.12 -0.40 4.82
CA HIS A 22 -11.53 0.50 3.82
C HIS A 22 -10.06 0.18 3.49
N ASP A 23 -9.58 -1.02 3.81
CA ASP A 23 -8.18 -1.46 3.60
C ASP A 23 -7.12 -0.50 4.17
N MET A 24 -7.49 0.25 5.21
CA MET A 24 -6.59 1.19 5.87
C MET A 24 -5.74 0.48 6.93
N ALA A 25 -4.52 0.94 7.10
CA ALA A 25 -3.63 0.41 8.12
C ALA A 25 -4.17 0.64 9.54
N ALA A 26 -4.25 -0.42 10.32
CA ALA A 26 -4.59 -0.33 11.74
C ALA A 26 -3.34 -0.03 12.57
N SER A 27 -3.36 1.03 13.38
CA SER A 27 -2.25 1.38 14.25
C SER A 27 -2.33 0.62 15.58
N LEU A 28 -1.36 -0.25 15.85
CA LEU A 28 -1.24 -0.93 17.14
C LEU A 28 -0.74 0.01 18.24
N VAL A 29 0.12 0.94 17.88
CA VAL A 29 0.69 1.92 18.81
C VAL A 29 -0.24 3.13 19.00
N GLY A 30 -1.30 3.23 18.19
CA GLY A 30 -2.21 4.38 18.18
C GLY A 30 -2.84 4.68 19.52
N VAL A 31 -3.23 3.66 20.29
CA VAL A 31 -3.79 3.85 21.64
C VAL A 31 -2.76 4.50 22.58
N LEU A 32 -1.53 4.00 22.56
CA LEU A 32 -0.44 4.56 23.37
C LEU A 32 -0.06 5.97 22.92
N CYS A 33 0.06 6.16 21.60
CA CYS A 33 0.36 7.44 21.00
C CYS A 33 -0.72 8.48 21.30
N ASN A 34 -2.00 8.13 21.17
CA ASN A 34 -3.12 9.01 21.50
C ASN A 34 -3.10 9.42 22.98
N LEU A 35 -2.81 8.48 23.88
CA LEU A 35 -2.72 8.79 25.31
C LEU A 35 -1.62 9.82 25.59
N LEU A 36 -0.43 9.65 25.00
CA LEU A 36 0.70 10.56 25.15
C LEU A 36 0.44 11.91 24.48
N VAL A 37 -0.13 11.92 23.28
CA VAL A 37 -0.44 13.13 22.52
C VAL A 37 -1.52 13.95 23.24
N VAL A 38 -2.60 13.34 23.70
CA VAL A 38 -3.67 14.04 24.44
C VAL A 38 -3.12 14.73 25.68
N TRP A 39 -2.21 14.07 26.40
CA TRP A 39 -1.56 14.67 27.57
C TRP A 39 -0.69 15.88 27.24
N MET A 40 -0.03 15.86 26.07
CA MET A 40 0.80 16.96 25.59
C MET A 40 0.01 18.10 24.92
N VAL A 41 -1.12 17.81 24.30
CA VAL A 41 -1.96 18.80 23.60
C VAL A 41 -2.61 19.77 24.58
N GLN A 42 -3.02 19.31 25.77
CA GLN A 42 -3.69 20.17 26.76
C GLN A 42 -2.82 21.35 27.22
N PRO A 43 -1.55 21.16 27.65
CA PRO A 43 -0.65 22.28 27.93
C PRO A 43 -0.34 23.16 26.71
N ALA A 44 -0.24 22.55 25.51
CA ALA A 44 -0.01 23.32 24.28
C ALA A 44 -1.16 24.31 23.99
N LEU A 45 -2.41 23.86 24.17
CA LEU A 45 -3.59 24.73 24.01
C LEU A 45 -3.59 25.87 25.05
N GLN A 46 -3.26 25.58 26.31
CA GLN A 46 -3.18 26.60 27.37
C GLN A 46 -2.11 27.64 27.06
N LEU A 47 -0.91 27.19 26.64
CA LEU A 47 0.17 28.08 26.21
C LEU A 47 -0.20 28.89 24.96
N GLY A 48 -0.96 28.30 24.03
CA GLY A 48 -1.46 28.97 22.83
C GLY A 48 -2.44 30.10 23.17
N ILE A 49 -3.40 29.82 24.07
CA ILE A 49 -4.35 30.84 24.56
C ILE A 49 -3.61 31.93 25.28
N LEU A 50 -2.67 31.60 26.19
CA LEU A 50 -1.84 32.57 26.90
C LEU A 50 -1.05 33.45 25.90
N LEU A 51 -0.44 32.87 24.89
CA LEU A 51 0.27 33.58 23.84
C LEU A 51 -0.63 34.59 23.12
N LEU A 52 -1.83 34.19 22.77
CA LEU A 52 -2.83 35.00 22.09
C LEU A 52 -3.24 36.22 22.96
N VAL A 53 -3.49 35.98 24.24
CA VAL A 53 -3.83 37.05 25.19
C VAL A 53 -2.65 38.01 25.39
N CYS A 54 -1.42 37.51 25.58
CA CYS A 54 -0.24 38.33 25.76
C CYS A 54 0.11 39.13 24.50
N SER A 55 -0.16 38.62 23.31
CA SER A 55 0.11 39.31 22.04
C SER A 55 -0.81 40.52 21.81
N ALA A 56 -1.99 40.51 22.42
CA ALA A 56 -2.93 41.65 22.33
C ALA A 56 -2.46 42.88 23.11
N VAL A 57 -1.46 42.74 23.98
CA VAL A 57 -1.01 43.80 24.90
C VAL A 57 0.44 44.17 24.60
N PRO A 58 0.73 45.38 24.01
CA PRO A 58 2.06 45.69 23.48
C PRO A 58 3.21 45.71 24.52
N PHE A 59 2.93 46.06 25.77
CA PHE A 59 3.98 46.10 26.82
C PHE A 59 4.37 44.69 27.32
N LEU A 60 3.65 43.63 26.93
CA LEU A 60 3.95 42.23 27.28
C LEU A 60 4.84 41.53 26.25
N ALA A 61 5.47 42.23 25.32
CA ALA A 61 6.26 41.68 24.24
C ALA A 61 7.33 40.63 24.69
N ALA A 62 7.99 40.89 25.82
CA ALA A 62 8.98 39.97 26.39
C ALA A 62 8.34 38.63 26.84
N ILE A 63 7.16 38.69 27.47
CA ILE A 63 6.42 37.52 27.91
C ILE A 63 5.88 36.75 26.70
N THR A 64 5.39 37.48 25.70
CA THR A 64 4.93 36.90 24.43
C THR A 64 6.02 36.08 23.73
N ASN A 65 7.24 36.64 23.62
CA ASN A 65 8.38 35.96 23.00
C ASN A 65 8.81 34.73 23.81
N LEU A 66 8.82 34.81 25.14
CA LEU A 66 9.13 33.66 26.01
C LEU A 66 8.09 32.56 25.84
N THR A 67 6.80 32.91 25.88
CA THR A 67 5.71 31.95 25.72
C THR A 67 5.73 31.30 24.33
N ALA A 68 6.03 32.07 23.27
CA ALA A 68 6.19 31.55 21.91
C ALA A 68 7.36 30.56 21.82
N LEU A 69 8.48 30.86 22.47
CA LEU A 69 9.64 29.95 22.50
C LEU A 69 9.31 28.65 23.23
N VAL A 70 8.68 28.73 24.39
CA VAL A 70 8.25 27.55 25.16
C VAL A 70 7.26 26.70 24.36
N LEU A 71 6.26 27.34 23.75
CA LEU A 71 5.28 26.66 22.89
C LEU A 71 5.95 25.98 21.70
N SER A 72 6.90 26.63 21.03
CA SER A 72 7.61 26.07 19.89
C SER A 72 8.43 24.85 20.27
N LEU A 73 9.12 24.87 21.41
CA LEU A 73 9.86 23.74 21.96
C LEU A 73 8.92 22.58 22.32
N TRP A 74 7.77 22.89 22.94
CA TRP A 74 6.76 21.90 23.29
C TRP A 74 6.19 21.20 22.06
N LEU A 75 5.85 21.96 21.00
CA LEU A 75 5.34 21.42 19.74
C LEU A 75 6.40 20.58 19.01
N LYS A 76 7.68 21.01 19.03
CA LYS A 76 8.79 20.20 18.48
C LYS A 76 8.93 18.87 19.23
N GLY A 77 8.81 18.89 20.55
CA GLY A 77 8.81 17.69 21.38
C GLY A 77 7.65 16.74 21.05
N LEU A 78 6.46 17.30 20.84
CA LEU A 78 5.29 16.53 20.43
C LEU A 78 5.48 15.88 19.06
N LEU A 79 5.98 16.65 18.07
CA LEU A 79 6.28 16.12 16.73
C LEU A 79 7.36 15.04 16.77
N TRP A 80 8.39 15.23 17.59
CA TRP A 80 9.43 14.22 17.79
C TRP A 80 8.85 12.93 18.39
N LEU A 81 8.00 13.05 19.42
CA LEU A 81 7.34 11.90 20.04
C LEU A 81 6.49 11.12 19.03
N VAL A 82 5.68 11.83 18.21
CA VAL A 82 4.86 11.18 17.18
C VAL A 82 5.73 10.45 16.15
N ARG A 83 6.85 11.07 15.72
CA ARG A 83 7.80 10.43 14.80
C ARG A 83 8.44 9.19 15.43
N CYS A 84 8.82 9.24 16.71
CA CYS A 84 9.34 8.08 17.42
C CYS A 84 8.31 6.94 17.48
N CYS A 85 7.04 7.25 17.77
CA CYS A 85 5.97 6.27 17.78
C CYS A 85 5.72 5.67 16.37
N ALA A 86 5.80 6.48 15.33
CA ALA A 86 5.65 6.02 13.94
C ALA A 86 6.83 5.16 13.45
N ALA A 87 8.02 5.38 13.98
CA ALA A 87 9.22 4.63 13.65
C ALA A 87 9.32 3.26 14.37
N LEU A 88 8.40 2.95 15.29
CA LEU A 88 8.41 1.66 15.96
C LEU A 88 8.08 0.54 14.95
N PRO A 89 8.82 -0.58 14.98
CA PRO A 89 8.45 -1.75 14.18
C PRO A 89 7.05 -2.22 14.59
N PHE A 90 6.21 -2.55 13.61
CA PHE A 90 4.79 -2.91 13.81
C PHE A 90 3.89 -1.78 14.34
N ALA A 91 4.29 -0.51 14.18
CA ALA A 91 3.46 0.64 14.55
C ALA A 91 2.10 0.61 13.84
N SER A 92 2.07 0.13 12.61
CA SER A 92 0.86 -0.08 11.82
C SER A 92 0.91 -1.44 11.11
N ILE A 93 -0.24 -2.09 11.01
CA ILE A 93 -0.41 -3.38 10.33
C ILE A 93 -1.56 -3.24 9.34
N CYS A 94 -1.30 -3.63 8.08
CA CYS A 94 -2.36 -3.86 7.11
C CYS A 94 -2.95 -5.24 7.35
N LEU A 95 -4.23 -5.27 7.67
CA LEU A 95 -4.96 -6.49 7.94
C LEU A 95 -5.84 -6.82 6.74
N PRO A 96 -5.81 -8.04 6.20
CA PRO A 96 -6.65 -8.40 5.07
C PRO A 96 -8.12 -8.35 5.48
N GLN A 97 -8.90 -7.57 4.75
CA GLN A 97 -10.28 -7.22 5.08
C GLN A 97 -11.14 -8.43 5.48
N ARG A 98 -11.20 -9.44 4.62
CA ARG A 98 -12.10 -10.60 4.82
C ARG A 98 -11.80 -11.39 6.10
N TYR A 99 -10.52 -11.65 6.37
CA TYR A 99 -10.09 -12.43 7.54
C TYR A 99 -10.23 -11.64 8.82
N THR A 100 -9.93 -10.37 8.78
CA THR A 100 -10.00 -9.51 9.97
C THR A 100 -11.43 -9.24 10.40
N LEU A 101 -12.34 -8.98 9.46
CA LEU A 101 -13.76 -8.84 9.76
C LEU A 101 -14.34 -10.14 10.35
N PHE A 102 -13.95 -11.29 9.79
CA PHE A 102 -14.34 -12.58 10.35
C PHE A 102 -13.79 -12.78 11.76
N ALA A 103 -12.51 -12.49 11.99
CA ALA A 103 -11.89 -12.59 13.32
C ALA A 103 -12.55 -11.64 14.34
N LEU A 104 -12.89 -10.41 13.94
CA LEU A 104 -13.62 -9.46 14.78
C LEU A 104 -15.03 -9.95 15.10
N ALA A 105 -15.73 -10.53 14.12
CA ALA A 105 -17.05 -11.12 14.37
C ALA A 105 -16.98 -12.30 15.35
N VAL A 106 -15.97 -13.17 15.24
CA VAL A 106 -15.73 -14.27 16.19
C VAL A 106 -15.42 -13.74 17.58
N LEU A 107 -14.55 -12.72 17.69
CA LEU A 107 -14.23 -12.09 18.99
C LEU A 107 -15.46 -11.44 19.61
N GLY A 108 -16.30 -10.78 18.82
CA GLY A 108 -17.57 -10.21 19.29
C GLY A 108 -18.55 -11.28 19.77
N ALA A 109 -18.69 -12.36 19.03
CA ALA A 109 -19.54 -13.50 19.43
C ALA A 109 -19.04 -14.15 20.73
N LEU A 110 -17.72 -14.34 20.87
CA LEU A 110 -17.12 -14.82 22.12
C LEU A 110 -17.41 -13.87 23.30
N ALA A 111 -17.30 -12.55 23.08
CA ALA A 111 -17.60 -11.57 24.13
C ALA A 111 -19.04 -11.72 24.61
N VAL A 112 -20.01 -11.86 23.71
CA VAL A 112 -21.43 -12.06 24.06
C VAL A 112 -21.63 -13.39 24.80
N CYS A 113 -21.01 -14.48 24.34
CA CYS A 113 -21.09 -15.79 24.98
C CYS A 113 -20.53 -15.77 26.41
N PHE A 114 -19.36 -15.18 26.62
CA PHE A 114 -18.75 -15.10 27.95
C PHE A 114 -19.51 -14.13 28.89
N TRP A 115 -20.09 -13.06 28.33
CA TRP A 115 -20.99 -12.17 29.05
C TRP A 115 -22.21 -12.92 29.56
N HIS A 116 -22.88 -13.65 28.67
CA HIS A 116 -24.06 -14.44 29.03
C HIS A 116 -23.76 -15.54 30.06
N ALA A 117 -22.59 -16.19 29.90
CA ALA A 117 -22.12 -17.22 30.82
C ALA A 117 -21.60 -16.67 32.18
N ARG A 118 -21.58 -15.35 32.39
CA ARG A 118 -20.99 -14.67 33.56
C ARG A 118 -19.53 -15.07 33.86
N ARG A 119 -18.77 -15.51 32.88
CA ARG A 119 -17.36 -15.94 33.01
C ARG A 119 -16.38 -15.01 32.29
N LEU A 120 -16.55 -13.70 32.48
CA LEU A 120 -15.72 -12.65 31.82
C LEU A 120 -14.22 -12.81 32.07
N ARG A 121 -13.80 -13.43 33.17
CA ARG A 121 -12.37 -13.68 33.46
C ARG A 121 -11.71 -14.61 32.41
N LEU A 122 -12.48 -15.51 31.79
CA LEU A 122 -11.99 -16.43 30.76
C LEU A 122 -12.01 -15.81 29.37
N TYR A 123 -12.68 -14.67 29.17
CA TYR A 123 -12.74 -13.97 27.90
C TYR A 123 -11.35 -13.49 27.44
N LEU A 124 -10.57 -12.86 28.32
CA LEU A 124 -9.24 -12.33 27.96
C LEU A 124 -8.29 -13.40 27.40
N PRO A 125 -8.06 -14.56 28.06
CA PRO A 125 -7.20 -15.58 27.50
C PRO A 125 -7.78 -16.22 26.24
N ALA A 126 -9.10 -16.40 26.14
CA ALA A 126 -9.74 -16.91 24.93
C ALA A 126 -9.61 -15.95 23.76
N ALA A 127 -9.84 -14.64 23.99
CA ALA A 127 -9.67 -13.61 22.99
C ALA A 127 -8.20 -13.50 22.51
N ALA A 128 -7.25 -13.55 23.45
CA ALA A 128 -5.82 -13.56 23.12
C ALA A 128 -5.44 -14.77 22.25
N LEU A 129 -5.90 -15.97 22.61
CA LEU A 129 -5.67 -17.18 21.84
C LEU A 129 -6.28 -17.08 20.43
N CYS A 130 -7.54 -16.63 20.31
CA CYS A 130 -8.21 -16.43 19.01
C CYS A 130 -7.49 -15.39 18.16
N THR A 131 -7.01 -14.30 18.76
CA THR A 131 -6.25 -13.27 18.04
C THR A 131 -4.92 -13.82 17.50
N VAL A 132 -4.16 -14.53 18.33
CA VAL A 132 -2.89 -15.16 17.92
C VAL A 132 -3.14 -16.18 16.79
N LEU A 133 -4.17 -17.01 16.91
CA LEU A 133 -4.54 -17.99 15.88
C LEU A 133 -4.98 -17.28 14.59
N ALA A 134 -5.80 -16.24 14.68
CA ALA A 134 -6.27 -15.48 13.52
C ALA A 134 -5.12 -14.77 12.79
N VAL A 135 -4.21 -14.12 13.54
CA VAL A 135 -3.02 -13.48 12.97
C VAL A 135 -2.08 -14.52 12.37
N GLY A 136 -1.78 -15.60 13.08
CA GLY A 136 -0.91 -16.67 12.60
C GLY A 136 -1.46 -17.33 11.33
N LEU A 137 -2.76 -17.62 11.30
CA LEU A 137 -3.43 -18.17 10.12
C LEU A 137 -3.44 -17.16 8.97
N GLY A 138 -3.71 -15.88 9.24
CA GLY A 138 -3.69 -14.81 8.25
C GLY A 138 -2.30 -14.67 7.60
N VAL A 139 -1.24 -14.62 8.39
CA VAL A 139 0.14 -14.56 7.89
C VAL A 139 0.47 -15.82 7.08
N TRP A 140 0.11 -17.00 7.57
CA TRP A 140 0.33 -18.25 6.84
C TRP A 140 -0.42 -18.31 5.51
N MET A 141 -1.67 -17.85 5.48
CA MET A 141 -2.48 -17.82 4.26
C MET A 141 -2.05 -16.76 3.24
N GLN A 142 -1.39 -15.69 3.70
CA GLN A 142 -0.84 -14.64 2.82
C GLN A 142 0.59 -14.91 2.37
N ARG A 143 1.20 -15.95 2.91
CA ARG A 143 2.52 -16.37 2.48
C ARG A 143 2.49 -16.72 0.99
N ASP A 144 3.45 -16.22 0.25
CA ASP A 144 3.62 -16.44 -1.19
C ASP A 144 2.49 -15.86 -2.08
N VAL A 145 1.61 -15.04 -1.52
CA VAL A 145 0.62 -14.30 -2.31
C VAL A 145 1.28 -13.10 -2.97
N VAL A 146 1.18 -13.03 -4.29
CA VAL A 146 1.63 -11.89 -5.08
C VAL A 146 0.42 -11.04 -5.46
N GLN A 147 0.41 -9.79 -5.05
CA GLN A 147 -0.63 -8.82 -5.41
C GLN A 147 -0.04 -7.82 -6.41
N ILE A 148 -0.72 -7.63 -7.52
CA ILE A 148 -0.35 -6.69 -8.57
C ILE A 148 -1.48 -5.69 -8.73
N ASN A 149 -1.18 -4.40 -8.58
CA ASN A 149 -2.18 -3.34 -8.65
C ASN A 149 -1.72 -2.24 -9.60
N LEU A 150 -2.67 -1.66 -10.32
CA LEU A 150 -2.43 -0.48 -11.15
C LEU A 150 -2.67 0.78 -10.31
N VAL A 151 -1.70 1.68 -10.26
CA VAL A 151 -1.74 2.88 -9.42
C VAL A 151 -1.34 4.11 -10.24
N GLY A 152 -2.08 5.19 -10.13
CA GLY A 152 -1.77 6.46 -10.77
C GLY A 152 -2.69 6.81 -11.93
N ALA A 153 -2.20 7.64 -12.87
CA ALA A 153 -3.01 8.18 -13.96
C ALA A 153 -3.55 7.09 -14.89
N SER A 154 -4.83 7.19 -15.25
CA SER A 154 -5.55 6.20 -16.07
C SER A 154 -4.89 5.88 -17.41
N ASN A 155 -4.19 6.84 -18.02
CA ASN A 155 -3.56 6.63 -19.32
C ASN A 155 -2.17 5.95 -19.24
N ASN A 156 -1.53 5.97 -18.09
CA ASN A 156 -0.16 5.46 -17.92
C ASN A 156 0.11 5.05 -16.46
N PRO A 157 -0.69 4.15 -15.89
CA PRO A 157 -0.56 3.77 -14.49
C PRO A 157 0.78 3.07 -14.24
N CYS A 158 1.29 3.23 -13.04
CA CYS A 158 2.37 2.40 -12.52
C CYS A 158 1.82 1.05 -12.09
N VAL A 159 2.63 0.01 -12.18
CA VAL A 159 2.28 -1.32 -11.68
C VAL A 159 3.04 -1.57 -10.39
N VAL A 160 2.32 -1.84 -9.33
CA VAL A 160 2.88 -2.14 -8.00
C VAL A 160 2.66 -3.61 -7.70
N CYS A 161 3.75 -4.35 -7.58
CA CYS A 161 3.76 -5.75 -7.20
C CYS A 161 4.15 -5.86 -5.72
N VAL A 162 3.37 -6.59 -4.95
CA VAL A 162 3.56 -6.75 -3.52
C VAL A 162 3.58 -8.22 -3.15
N GLN A 163 4.63 -8.66 -2.44
CA GLN A 163 4.77 -10.02 -1.90
C GLN A 163 5.46 -9.98 -0.53
N ASN A 164 4.96 -10.74 0.42
CA ASN A 164 5.56 -10.92 1.76
C ASN A 164 5.98 -9.60 2.46
N GLY A 165 5.22 -8.53 2.24
CA GLY A 165 5.53 -7.23 2.84
C GLY A 165 6.52 -6.37 2.04
N GLN A 166 7.12 -6.86 0.97
CA GLN A 166 7.99 -6.10 0.07
C GLN A 166 7.21 -5.64 -1.16
N ALA A 167 7.59 -4.49 -1.71
CA ALA A 167 6.96 -3.94 -2.89
C ALA A 167 8.00 -3.71 -4.00
N VAL A 168 7.59 -4.05 -5.23
CA VAL A 168 8.32 -3.73 -6.47
C VAL A 168 7.44 -2.83 -7.29
N VAL A 169 7.98 -1.73 -7.76
CA VAL A 169 7.25 -0.72 -8.54
C VAL A 169 7.80 -0.68 -9.96
N PHE A 170 6.96 -0.99 -10.92
CA PHE A 170 7.24 -0.74 -12.33
C PHE A 170 6.76 0.67 -12.65
N PHE A 171 7.71 1.60 -12.69
CA PHE A 171 7.42 3.01 -12.80
C PHE A 171 7.22 3.44 -14.25
N ARG A 172 6.14 4.18 -14.46
CA ARG A 172 5.76 4.78 -15.74
C ARG A 172 5.14 6.16 -15.48
N GLY A 173 5.37 7.07 -16.37
CA GLY A 173 4.78 8.40 -16.29
C GLY A 173 5.65 9.42 -15.58
N GLY A 174 5.05 10.35 -14.83
CA GLY A 174 5.69 11.50 -14.22
C GLY A 174 5.58 11.53 -12.70
N GLU A 175 5.91 12.68 -12.12
CA GLU A 175 5.95 12.91 -10.67
C GLU A 175 4.60 12.67 -9.97
N SER A 176 3.49 12.99 -10.65
CA SER A 176 2.13 12.72 -10.12
C SER A 176 1.88 11.22 -9.91
N ASN A 177 2.40 10.37 -10.81
CA ASN A 177 2.27 8.93 -10.66
C ASN A 177 3.13 8.41 -9.51
N TRP A 178 4.32 8.99 -9.30
CA TRP A 178 5.16 8.65 -8.16
C TRP A 178 4.48 9.01 -6.83
N SER A 179 3.89 10.20 -6.74
CA SER A 179 3.12 10.61 -5.57
C SER A 179 1.93 9.69 -5.31
N ALA A 180 1.24 9.23 -6.36
CA ALA A 180 0.16 8.24 -6.22
C ALA A 180 0.67 6.90 -5.69
N VAL A 181 1.81 6.41 -6.19
CA VAL A 181 2.46 5.19 -5.71
C VAL A 181 2.88 5.33 -4.24
N GLN A 182 3.48 6.46 -3.86
CA GLN A 182 3.85 6.72 -2.47
C GLN A 182 2.63 6.72 -1.54
N ASN A 183 1.54 7.38 -1.93
CA ASN A 183 0.28 7.39 -1.16
C ASN A 183 -0.31 5.98 -1.04
N TYR A 184 -0.28 5.20 -2.12
CA TYR A 184 -0.74 3.82 -2.13
C TYR A 184 0.07 2.94 -1.18
N LEU A 185 1.40 3.05 -1.19
CA LEU A 185 2.29 2.31 -0.30
C LEU A 185 2.14 2.76 1.15
N ALA A 186 2.03 4.07 1.40
CA ALA A 186 1.80 4.62 2.73
C ALA A 186 0.48 4.14 3.34
N GLY A 187 -0.60 4.07 2.56
CA GLY A 187 -1.89 3.51 2.98
C GLY A 187 -1.81 2.04 3.41
N ARG A 188 -0.80 1.30 2.90
CA ARG A 188 -0.54 -0.10 3.26
C ARG A 188 0.61 -0.29 4.27
N SER A 189 0.99 0.75 4.99
CA SER A 189 2.08 0.75 5.99
C SER A 189 3.45 0.39 5.41
N ARG A 190 3.68 0.71 4.13
CA ARG A 190 4.93 0.50 3.42
C ARG A 190 5.47 1.84 2.98
N GLN A 191 6.62 2.23 3.50
CA GLN A 191 7.18 3.56 3.22
C GLN A 191 8.08 3.54 1.99
N GLU A 192 8.85 2.48 1.78
CA GLU A 192 9.82 2.40 0.68
C GLU A 192 9.67 1.08 -0.08
N PRO A 193 9.61 1.11 -1.42
CA PRO A 193 9.68 -0.10 -2.22
C PRO A 193 11.08 -0.71 -2.17
N ALA A 194 11.15 -2.04 -2.22
CA ALA A 194 12.40 -2.77 -2.29
C ALA A 194 13.11 -2.53 -3.62
N LEU A 195 12.35 -2.37 -4.70
CA LEU A 195 12.87 -2.13 -6.04
C LEU A 195 11.93 -1.21 -6.82
N VAL A 196 12.51 -0.25 -7.52
CA VAL A 196 11.84 0.54 -8.56
C VAL A 196 12.48 0.22 -9.92
N VAL A 197 11.67 -0.24 -10.85
CA VAL A 197 12.06 -0.50 -12.25
C VAL A 197 11.51 0.64 -13.10
N ASP A 198 12.38 1.51 -13.59
CA ASP A 198 11.99 2.63 -14.46
C ASP A 198 11.85 2.16 -15.89
N LEU A 199 10.61 2.04 -16.35
CA LEU A 199 10.23 1.62 -17.70
C LEU A 199 10.06 2.80 -18.69
N ARG A 200 10.37 4.03 -18.29
CA ARG A 200 10.20 5.18 -19.18
C ARG A 200 11.21 5.14 -20.34
N ALA A 201 10.72 5.44 -21.53
CA ALA A 201 11.57 5.51 -22.71
C ALA A 201 12.57 6.68 -22.66
N LYS A 202 12.25 7.75 -21.93
CA LYS A 202 13.12 8.90 -21.68
C LYS A 202 13.06 9.25 -20.20
N PRO A 203 13.93 8.68 -19.37
CA PRO A 203 13.95 8.99 -17.94
C PRO A 203 14.37 10.45 -17.76
N THR A 204 13.48 11.25 -17.17
CA THR A 204 13.84 12.54 -16.59
C THR A 204 14.44 12.29 -15.21
N GLN A 205 15.39 13.10 -14.79
CA GLN A 205 15.94 13.01 -13.44
C GLN A 205 14.82 13.13 -12.41
N MET A 206 14.56 12.06 -11.70
CA MET A 206 13.64 11.99 -10.57
C MET A 206 14.33 11.26 -9.44
N GLU A 207 14.16 11.77 -8.23
CA GLU A 207 14.62 11.09 -7.03
C GLU A 207 13.54 10.11 -6.59
N PHE A 208 13.85 8.82 -6.64
CA PHE A 208 12.99 7.77 -6.10
C PHE A 208 13.47 7.42 -4.69
N SER A 209 12.54 7.41 -3.73
CA SER A 209 12.80 6.81 -2.41
C SER A 209 12.57 5.31 -2.52
N ALA A 210 13.63 4.55 -2.73
CA ALA A 210 13.60 3.10 -2.87
C ALA A 210 14.93 2.49 -2.41
N ALA A 211 14.92 1.22 -1.99
CA ALA A 211 16.14 0.52 -1.61
C ALA A 211 17.05 0.26 -2.82
N GLU A 212 16.48 -0.03 -3.97
CA GLU A 212 17.18 -0.22 -5.24
C GLU A 212 16.40 0.40 -6.39
N ILE A 213 17.11 1.00 -7.35
CA ILE A 213 16.54 1.59 -8.56
C ILE A 213 17.21 0.96 -9.77
N VAL A 214 16.41 0.50 -10.73
CA VAL A 214 16.88 -0.08 -11.99
C VAL A 214 16.29 0.73 -13.14
N THR A 215 17.14 1.42 -13.88
CA THR A 215 16.79 2.11 -15.11
C THR A 215 17.01 1.16 -16.27
N VAL A 216 15.93 0.74 -16.93
CA VAL A 216 16.00 -0.30 -17.99
C VAL A 216 16.86 0.15 -19.16
N GLN A 217 16.94 1.44 -19.46
CA GLN A 217 17.79 1.98 -20.54
C GLN A 217 19.30 1.82 -20.33
N GLU A 218 19.74 1.58 -19.09
CA GLU A 218 21.14 1.38 -18.74
C GLU A 218 21.55 -0.09 -18.82
N LEU A 219 20.59 -0.98 -19.10
CA LEU A 219 20.79 -2.42 -19.17
C LEU A 219 21.06 -2.88 -20.62
N ALA A 220 21.50 -4.14 -20.74
CA ALA A 220 21.55 -4.83 -22.02
C ALA A 220 20.14 -5.05 -22.60
N ASP A 221 20.04 -5.34 -23.90
CA ASP A 221 18.77 -5.56 -24.61
C ASP A 221 17.87 -6.61 -23.93
N PHE A 222 18.47 -7.55 -23.22
CA PHE A 222 17.80 -8.54 -22.40
C PHE A 222 18.58 -8.78 -21.11
N THR A 223 17.87 -8.76 -19.98
CA THR A 223 18.46 -9.03 -18.65
C THR A 223 17.46 -9.78 -17.76
N THR A 224 17.89 -10.88 -17.20
CA THR A 224 17.11 -11.64 -16.20
C THR A 224 17.70 -11.46 -14.80
N ARG A 225 16.87 -11.21 -13.81
CA ARG A 225 17.29 -11.10 -12.41
C ARG A 225 16.25 -11.64 -11.44
N PRO A 226 16.64 -12.20 -10.30
CA PRO A 226 15.72 -12.46 -9.19
C PRO A 226 15.32 -11.13 -8.54
N VAL A 227 14.07 -11.00 -8.09
CA VAL A 227 13.55 -9.73 -7.55
C VAL A 227 13.06 -9.86 -6.12
N LEU A 228 12.20 -10.84 -5.86
CA LEU A 228 11.66 -11.17 -4.55
C LEU A 228 11.77 -12.69 -4.35
N ASP A 229 11.32 -13.19 -3.20
CA ASP A 229 11.37 -14.63 -2.92
C ASP A 229 10.61 -15.44 -4.00
N GLY A 230 11.38 -16.16 -4.85
CA GLY A 230 10.83 -17.02 -5.89
C GLY A 230 10.25 -16.29 -7.11
N LEU A 231 10.47 -14.97 -7.26
CA LEU A 231 10.09 -14.21 -8.43
C LEU A 231 11.30 -13.92 -9.33
N THR A 232 11.11 -14.10 -10.62
CA THR A 232 12.09 -13.72 -11.64
C THR A 232 11.58 -12.53 -12.44
N LEU A 233 12.48 -11.67 -12.84
CA LEU A 233 12.19 -10.49 -13.64
C LEU A 233 13.05 -10.50 -14.90
N ASP A 234 12.39 -10.63 -16.05
CA ASP A 234 12.99 -10.50 -17.35
C ASP A 234 12.72 -9.11 -17.91
N LEU A 235 13.78 -8.39 -18.20
CA LEU A 235 13.72 -7.04 -18.74
C LEU A 235 14.17 -7.06 -20.21
N TYR A 236 13.29 -6.58 -21.07
CA TYR A 236 13.56 -6.41 -22.50
C TYR A 236 13.62 -4.92 -22.80
N HIS A 237 14.65 -4.52 -23.48
CA HIS A 237 14.89 -3.13 -23.87
C HIS A 237 15.07 -2.99 -25.38
N ASN A 238 14.45 -1.96 -25.91
CA ASN A 238 14.72 -1.47 -27.27
C ASN A 238 14.74 0.06 -27.22
N LYS A 239 15.36 0.71 -28.22
CA LYS A 239 15.53 2.18 -28.31
C LYS A 239 14.28 3.02 -28.02
N SER A 240 13.08 2.46 -28.17
CA SER A 240 11.80 3.18 -28.01
C SER A 240 10.81 2.51 -27.08
N ALA A 241 11.11 1.33 -26.55
CA ALA A 241 10.16 0.55 -25.76
C ALA A 241 10.87 -0.34 -24.74
N ASN A 242 10.24 -0.52 -23.61
CA ASN A 242 10.69 -1.36 -22.50
C ASN A 242 9.58 -2.33 -22.11
N LEU A 243 9.93 -3.57 -21.82
CA LEU A 243 9.02 -4.58 -21.32
C LEU A 243 9.65 -5.24 -20.11
N ALA A 244 8.90 -5.34 -19.04
CA ALA A 244 9.25 -6.15 -17.87
C ALA A 244 8.31 -7.34 -17.80
N VAL A 245 8.85 -8.55 -17.70
CA VAL A 245 8.08 -9.77 -17.53
C VAL A 245 8.41 -10.36 -16.17
N LEU A 246 7.42 -10.41 -15.29
CA LEU A 246 7.52 -10.98 -13.96
C LEU A 246 7.09 -12.45 -14.00
N GLY A 247 8.01 -13.36 -13.70
CA GLY A 247 7.73 -14.78 -13.53
C GLY A 247 7.27 -15.08 -12.10
N VAL A 248 6.08 -15.62 -11.95
CA VAL A 248 5.46 -16.04 -10.68
C VAL A 248 5.13 -17.54 -10.77
N GLY A 249 6.07 -18.38 -10.41
CA GLY A 249 5.95 -19.83 -10.66
C GLY A 249 5.89 -20.12 -12.15
N GLU A 250 4.80 -20.73 -12.62
CA GLU A 250 4.57 -21.05 -14.05
C GLU A 250 3.91 -19.89 -14.83
N ARG A 251 3.59 -18.79 -14.17
CA ARG A 251 2.87 -17.66 -14.78
C ARG A 251 3.78 -16.50 -15.10
N HIS A 252 3.49 -15.87 -16.23
CA HIS A 252 4.25 -14.72 -16.73
C HIS A 252 3.35 -13.49 -16.83
N ILE A 253 3.75 -12.42 -16.14
CA ILE A 253 3.00 -11.17 -16.11
C ILE A 253 3.88 -10.08 -16.69
N ALA A 254 3.41 -9.49 -17.78
CA ALA A 254 4.13 -8.45 -18.48
C ALA A 254 3.65 -7.05 -18.06
N VAL A 255 4.59 -6.12 -18.00
CA VAL A 255 4.36 -4.69 -17.86
C VAL A 255 5.09 -4.00 -19.00
N GLY A 256 4.35 -3.39 -19.92
CA GLY A 256 4.93 -2.84 -21.14
C GLY A 256 4.82 -1.32 -21.24
N ALA A 257 5.86 -0.70 -21.77
CA ALA A 257 5.90 0.70 -22.18
C ALA A 257 6.36 0.82 -23.63
N GLY A 258 5.44 1.19 -24.53
CA GLY A 258 5.72 1.40 -25.95
C GLY A 258 5.60 0.13 -26.80
N ARG A 259 5.92 0.28 -28.10
CA ARG A 259 5.94 -0.82 -29.07
C ARG A 259 7.31 -1.48 -29.04
N LEU A 260 7.36 -2.71 -28.57
CA LEU A 260 8.57 -3.52 -28.57
C LEU A 260 8.52 -4.49 -29.76
N ALA A 261 9.57 -4.50 -30.57
CA ALA A 261 9.77 -5.50 -31.60
C ALA A 261 10.80 -6.52 -31.10
N LEU A 262 10.35 -7.73 -30.83
CA LEU A 262 11.20 -8.86 -30.44
C LEU A 262 11.34 -9.82 -31.63
N ALA A 263 12.43 -10.56 -31.66
CA ALA A 263 12.69 -11.57 -32.71
C ALA A 263 11.68 -12.73 -32.61
N GLU A 264 11.28 -13.07 -31.38
CA GLU A 264 10.27 -14.09 -31.10
C GLU A 264 9.18 -13.50 -30.19
N PRO A 265 7.88 -13.81 -30.44
CA PRO A 265 6.81 -13.33 -29.59
C PRO A 265 6.85 -13.99 -28.21
N VAL A 266 6.72 -13.18 -27.17
CA VAL A 266 6.65 -13.65 -25.78
C VAL A 266 5.20 -13.87 -25.41
N ARG A 267 4.86 -15.09 -24.98
CA ARG A 267 3.56 -15.40 -24.41
C ARG A 267 3.54 -15.01 -22.93
N VAL A 268 2.46 -14.34 -22.54
CA VAL A 268 2.25 -13.91 -21.15
C VAL A 268 0.81 -14.18 -20.74
N ASP A 269 0.60 -14.60 -19.50
CA ASP A 269 -0.75 -14.83 -18.97
C ASP A 269 -1.50 -13.49 -18.83
N VAL A 270 -0.82 -12.44 -18.36
CA VAL A 270 -1.42 -11.13 -18.16
C VAL A 270 -0.49 -10.02 -18.62
N LEU A 271 -1.03 -9.09 -19.38
CA LEU A 271 -0.35 -7.84 -19.73
C LEU A 271 -0.96 -6.69 -18.92
N CYS A 272 -0.15 -6.07 -18.08
CA CYS A 272 -0.56 -4.97 -17.22
C CYS A 272 -0.29 -3.62 -17.89
N ALA A 273 -1.30 -2.77 -17.91
CA ALA A 273 -1.24 -1.36 -18.34
C ALA A 273 -0.50 -1.14 -19.66
N PRO A 274 -0.84 -1.82 -20.78
CA PRO A 274 -0.19 -1.56 -22.06
C PRO A 274 -0.46 -0.11 -22.51
N GLY A 275 0.57 0.57 -22.99
CA GLY A 275 0.40 1.85 -23.67
C GLY A 275 -0.05 1.67 -25.12
N THR A 276 0.45 0.61 -25.76
CA THR A 276 0.10 0.11 -27.09
C THR A 276 0.32 -1.39 -27.09
N LEU A 277 -0.44 -2.12 -27.87
CA LEU A 277 -0.19 -3.55 -28.11
C LEU A 277 0.92 -3.71 -29.15
N SER A 278 1.66 -4.78 -29.02
CA SER A 278 2.72 -5.17 -29.94
C SER A 278 2.54 -6.63 -30.31
N ASP A 279 2.71 -6.98 -31.58
CA ASP A 279 2.65 -8.37 -32.07
C ASP A 279 3.69 -9.28 -31.39
N SER A 280 4.70 -8.68 -30.77
CA SER A 280 5.74 -9.39 -30.02
C SER A 280 5.30 -9.85 -28.63
N VAL A 281 4.13 -9.44 -28.14
CA VAL A 281 3.60 -9.85 -26.83
C VAL A 281 2.18 -10.40 -27.03
N GLN A 282 2.00 -11.67 -26.70
CA GLN A 282 0.72 -12.36 -26.82
C GLN A 282 0.14 -12.64 -25.43
N PRO A 283 -0.73 -11.75 -24.91
CA PRO A 283 -1.37 -11.93 -23.62
C PRO A 283 -2.65 -12.78 -23.74
N ASP A 284 -2.92 -13.60 -22.73
CA ASP A 284 -4.22 -14.28 -22.58
C ASP A 284 -5.25 -13.32 -21.97
N ALA A 285 -4.79 -12.43 -21.07
CA ALA A 285 -5.61 -11.39 -20.44
C ALA A 285 -4.87 -10.07 -20.33
N ILE A 286 -5.63 -8.96 -20.28
CA ILE A 286 -5.09 -7.61 -20.14
C ILE A 286 -5.72 -6.96 -18.91
N LEU A 287 -4.88 -6.39 -18.03
CA LEU A 287 -5.32 -5.58 -16.88
C LEU A 287 -5.12 -4.10 -17.19
N TYR A 288 -6.21 -3.31 -17.14
CA TYR A 288 -6.18 -1.89 -17.49
C TYR A 288 -7.09 -1.05 -16.58
N THR A 289 -6.97 0.27 -16.68
CA THR A 289 -7.74 1.24 -15.88
C THR A 289 -8.99 1.77 -16.57
N ALA A 290 -9.26 1.41 -17.83
CA ALA A 290 -10.38 1.91 -18.61
C ALA A 290 -11.02 0.79 -19.46
N ALA A 291 -12.33 0.88 -19.66
CA ALA A 291 -13.11 -0.10 -20.41
C ALA A 291 -12.86 -0.06 -21.93
N ALA A 292 -12.49 1.10 -22.47
CA ALA A 292 -12.32 1.31 -23.91
C ALA A 292 -10.99 2.03 -24.22
N PRO A 293 -9.85 1.36 -24.06
CA PRO A 293 -8.56 1.91 -24.49
C PRO A 293 -8.49 2.00 -26.02
N ARG A 294 -7.66 2.92 -26.53
CA ARG A 294 -7.52 3.16 -27.98
C ARG A 294 -6.98 1.96 -28.78
N TRP A 295 -6.36 1.01 -28.12
CA TRP A 295 -5.79 -0.21 -28.70
C TRP A 295 -6.71 -1.43 -28.55
N LEU A 296 -7.95 -1.25 -28.12
CA LEU A 296 -8.88 -2.35 -27.83
C LEU A 296 -9.12 -3.24 -29.06
N ASP A 297 -9.25 -2.62 -30.24
CA ASP A 297 -9.47 -3.33 -31.50
C ASP A 297 -8.28 -4.24 -31.88
N ASP A 298 -7.07 -3.91 -31.39
CA ASP A 298 -5.86 -4.72 -31.62
C ASP A 298 -5.77 -5.91 -30.63
N ALA A 299 -6.67 -5.99 -29.62
CA ALA A 299 -6.65 -6.98 -28.56
C ALA A 299 -7.58 -8.17 -28.83
N ALA A 300 -7.97 -8.43 -30.07
CA ALA A 300 -8.89 -9.49 -30.43
C ALA A 300 -8.46 -10.86 -29.88
N GLY A 301 -9.38 -11.56 -29.23
CA GLY A 301 -9.13 -12.88 -28.62
C GLY A 301 -8.61 -12.84 -27.17
N CYS A 302 -8.37 -11.66 -26.58
CA CYS A 302 -7.96 -11.52 -25.19
C CYS A 302 -9.15 -11.21 -24.28
N THR A 303 -8.97 -11.41 -22.96
CA THR A 303 -9.90 -10.92 -21.94
C THR A 303 -9.40 -9.61 -21.36
N LEU A 304 -10.22 -8.54 -21.40
CA LEU A 304 -9.90 -7.27 -20.76
C LEU A 304 -10.51 -7.23 -19.35
N HIS A 305 -9.67 -7.05 -18.35
CA HIS A 305 -10.04 -6.74 -16.97
C HIS A 305 -9.74 -5.28 -16.69
N TYR A 306 -10.74 -4.51 -16.27
CA TYR A 306 -10.57 -3.06 -16.06
C TYR A 306 -11.31 -2.57 -14.80
N GLY A 307 -10.81 -1.49 -14.21
CA GLY A 307 -11.41 -0.81 -13.07
C GLY A 307 -10.93 0.63 -12.96
N GLU A 308 -11.78 1.52 -12.45
CA GLU A 308 -11.45 2.94 -12.29
C GLU A 308 -10.55 3.19 -11.08
N ASP A 309 -10.77 2.42 -9.99
CA ASP A 309 -10.04 2.54 -8.73
C ASP A 309 -9.08 1.36 -8.55
N THR A 310 -7.80 1.60 -8.76
CA THR A 310 -6.69 0.65 -8.50
C THR A 310 -6.98 -0.83 -8.81
N PRO A 311 -7.39 -1.17 -10.04
CA PRO A 311 -7.69 -2.55 -10.38
C PRO A 311 -6.47 -3.43 -10.16
N GLY A 312 -6.69 -4.63 -9.65
CA GLY A 312 -5.64 -5.50 -9.19
C GLY A 312 -5.83 -6.97 -9.56
N LEU A 313 -4.75 -7.70 -9.39
CA LEU A 313 -4.66 -9.13 -9.61
C LEU A 313 -3.94 -9.76 -8.43
N THR A 314 -4.57 -10.76 -7.81
CA THR A 314 -3.95 -11.57 -6.77
C THR A 314 -3.61 -12.96 -7.32
N LEU A 315 -2.34 -13.30 -7.22
CA LEU A 315 -1.78 -14.57 -7.65
C LEU A 315 -1.39 -15.40 -6.44
N ARG A 316 -1.69 -16.69 -6.55
CA ARG A 316 -1.19 -17.71 -5.61
C ARG A 316 -0.55 -18.83 -6.41
N PRO A 317 0.65 -19.30 -6.03
CA PRO A 317 1.27 -20.46 -6.68
C PRO A 317 0.32 -21.65 -6.73
N GLY A 318 0.12 -22.24 -7.92
CA GLY A 318 -0.74 -23.41 -8.11
C GLY A 318 -2.26 -23.18 -8.00
N ARG A 319 -2.74 -21.91 -7.98
CA ARG A 319 -4.16 -21.57 -7.96
C ARG A 319 -4.56 -20.66 -9.12
N SER A 320 -5.89 -20.52 -9.33
CA SER A 320 -6.45 -19.56 -10.28
C SER A 320 -6.14 -18.12 -9.85
N MET A 321 -6.01 -17.24 -10.83
CA MET A 321 -5.91 -15.79 -10.64
C MET A 321 -7.20 -15.24 -10.05
N ILE A 322 -7.08 -14.28 -9.12
CA ILE A 322 -8.22 -13.58 -8.53
C ILE A 322 -8.10 -12.12 -8.95
N TRP A 323 -9.11 -11.63 -9.67
CA TRP A 323 -9.20 -10.24 -10.10
C TRP A 323 -9.85 -9.42 -8.99
N GLU A 324 -9.23 -8.31 -8.60
CA GLU A 324 -9.69 -7.42 -7.54
C GLU A 324 -10.10 -6.09 -8.17
N GLU A 325 -11.28 -5.60 -7.80
CA GLU A 325 -11.83 -4.30 -8.29
C GLU A 325 -11.88 -4.18 -9.82
N ALA A 326 -11.94 -5.30 -10.54
CA ALA A 326 -11.94 -5.31 -11.99
C ALA A 326 -13.22 -5.92 -12.56
N GLN A 327 -13.77 -5.25 -13.57
CA GLN A 327 -14.82 -5.78 -14.44
C GLN A 327 -14.18 -6.51 -15.63
N THR A 328 -14.88 -7.46 -16.21
CA THR A 328 -14.35 -8.32 -17.29
C THR A 328 -15.14 -8.14 -18.57
N ILE A 329 -14.45 -7.92 -19.68
CA ILE A 329 -15.01 -7.88 -21.03
C ILE A 329 -14.20 -8.84 -21.92
N ALA A 330 -14.88 -9.73 -22.65
CA ALA A 330 -14.25 -10.51 -23.72
C ALA A 330 -14.13 -9.62 -24.97
N VAL A 331 -12.93 -9.46 -25.48
CA VAL A 331 -12.65 -8.70 -26.71
C VAL A 331 -12.83 -9.68 -27.89
N GLN A 332 -13.84 -9.44 -28.72
CA GLN A 332 -14.21 -10.26 -29.89
C GLN A 332 -13.43 -9.88 -31.12
#